data_fe7f336400fc009ead57614fd67fa5f4
#
_entry.id   fe7f336400fc009ead57614fd67fa5f4
#
_cell.length_a   1.000
_cell.length_b   1.000
_cell.length_c   1.000
_cell.angle_alpha   90.00
_cell.angle_beta   90.00
_cell.angle_gamma   90.00
#
_symmetry.space_group_name_H-M   'P 1'
#
loop_
_entity.id
_entity.type
_entity.pdbx_description
1 polymer ?
#
loop_
_entity_poly.entity_id
_entity_poly.type
_entity_poly.pdbx_seq_one_letter_code
_entity_poly.pdbx_strand_id
1 'polypeptide(L)'
;MTVDVPRYCVRDGKAVYRGRTLAEWVPSIVQEIVTEVDPIRVVLFGSVARGDDGPDSDIDLMVVLASIDYSKRREIEAELSGAVHHGAPLQIFVTDTRECARRRDVIGSMHYWPLREGRTVYERAA
;
A
#
# COMPACT_ATOMS: atom_id res chain seq x y z
N MET A 1 -7.73 28.87 -18.63
CA MET A 1 -8.35 28.89 -17.30
C MET A 1 -8.13 27.55 -16.65
N THR A 2 -7.44 27.54 -15.52
CA THR A 2 -7.19 26.34 -14.77
C THR A 2 -8.40 26.03 -13.88
N VAL A 3 -8.91 24.82 -13.98
CA VAL A 3 -9.96 24.36 -13.07
C VAL A 3 -9.28 23.84 -11.79
N ASP A 4 -9.61 24.45 -10.65
CA ASP A 4 -9.12 23.98 -9.36
C ASP A 4 -9.76 22.63 -9.02
N VAL A 5 -8.93 21.59 -8.91
CA VAL A 5 -9.37 20.28 -8.44
C VAL A 5 -9.29 20.30 -6.92
N PRO A 6 -10.40 20.02 -6.19
CA PRO A 6 -10.35 19.96 -4.74
C PRO A 6 -9.30 18.98 -4.24
N ARG A 7 -8.60 19.35 -3.15
CA ARG A 7 -7.63 18.44 -2.54
C ARG A 7 -8.32 17.19 -1.99
N TYR A 8 -9.55 17.34 -1.51
CA TYR A 8 -10.35 16.27 -0.94
C TYR A 8 -11.83 16.55 -1.18
N CYS A 9 -12.54 15.52 -1.57
CA CYS A 9 -14.00 15.53 -1.59
C CYS A 9 -14.51 14.10 -1.45
N VAL A 10 -15.82 13.95 -1.35
CA VAL A 10 -16.47 12.64 -1.31
C VAL A 10 -17.35 12.51 -2.54
N ARG A 11 -17.21 11.40 -3.26
CA ARG A 11 -18.03 11.10 -4.43
C ARG A 11 -18.47 9.64 -4.34
N ASP A 12 -19.77 9.43 -4.40
CA ASP A 12 -20.39 8.09 -4.28
C ASP A 12 -19.96 7.35 -3.01
N GLY A 13 -19.82 8.09 -1.89
CA GLY A 13 -19.45 7.54 -0.59
C GLY A 13 -17.95 7.25 -0.43
N LYS A 14 -17.12 7.57 -1.42
CA LYS A 14 -15.69 7.31 -1.41
C LYS A 14 -14.88 8.60 -1.34
N ALA A 15 -13.73 8.53 -0.66
CA ALA A 15 -12.78 9.63 -0.64
C ALA A 15 -12.18 9.84 -2.03
N VAL A 16 -12.07 11.11 -2.42
CA VAL A 16 -11.43 11.54 -3.66
C VAL A 16 -10.39 12.58 -3.31
N TYR A 17 -9.13 12.29 -3.61
CA TYR A 17 -8.01 13.19 -3.36
C TYR A 17 -7.44 13.66 -4.69
N ARG A 18 -7.41 14.97 -4.88
CA ARG A 18 -6.92 15.61 -6.12
C ARG A 18 -7.52 14.99 -7.38
N GLY A 19 -8.84 14.71 -7.33
CA GLY A 19 -9.59 14.18 -8.47
C GLY A 19 -9.49 12.68 -8.68
N ARG A 20 -8.81 11.94 -7.79
CA ARG A 20 -8.66 10.49 -7.90
C ARG A 20 -9.21 9.79 -6.66
N THR A 21 -9.91 8.69 -6.87
CA THR A 21 -10.28 7.79 -5.77
C THR A 21 -9.02 7.11 -5.22
N LEU A 22 -9.12 6.50 -4.05
CA LEU A 22 -7.98 5.77 -3.48
C LEU A 22 -7.51 4.65 -4.42
N ALA A 23 -8.45 3.90 -5.01
CA ALA A 23 -8.09 2.86 -5.98
C ALA A 23 -7.35 3.43 -7.19
N GLU A 24 -7.72 4.60 -7.66
CA GLU A 24 -7.07 5.25 -8.79
C GLU A 24 -5.65 5.73 -8.47
N TRP A 25 -5.34 6.00 -7.21
CA TRP A 25 -3.99 6.38 -6.76
C TRP A 25 -3.03 5.20 -6.71
N VAL A 26 -3.51 3.97 -6.53
CA VAL A 26 -2.67 2.80 -6.29
C VAL A 26 -1.59 2.58 -7.35
N PRO A 27 -1.88 2.62 -8.67
CA PRO A 27 -0.84 2.35 -9.66
C PRO A 27 0.36 3.31 -9.57
N SER A 28 0.13 4.60 -9.38
CA SER A 28 1.22 5.57 -9.31
C SER A 28 2.04 5.42 -8.03
N ILE A 29 1.38 5.11 -6.91
CA ILE A 29 2.05 4.86 -5.63
C ILE A 29 2.92 3.60 -5.73
N VAL A 30 2.38 2.53 -6.31
CA VAL A 30 3.13 1.28 -6.50
C VAL A 30 4.35 1.50 -7.39
N GLN A 31 4.22 2.30 -8.45
CA GLN A 31 5.34 2.62 -9.33
C GLN A 31 6.47 3.33 -8.56
N GLU A 32 6.14 4.27 -7.69
CA GLU A 32 7.14 4.94 -6.87
C GLU A 32 7.81 3.98 -5.89
N ILE A 33 7.04 3.10 -5.26
CA ILE A 33 7.59 2.08 -4.35
C ILE A 33 8.57 1.16 -5.10
N VAL A 34 8.19 0.71 -6.29
CA VAL A 34 9.03 -0.15 -7.12
C VAL A 34 10.35 0.55 -7.45
N THR A 35 10.30 1.82 -7.79
CA THR A 35 11.50 2.61 -8.10
C THR A 35 12.41 2.76 -6.87
N GLU A 36 11.83 2.96 -5.68
CA GLU A 36 12.60 3.23 -4.47
C GLU A 36 13.26 1.99 -3.88
N VAL A 37 12.58 0.85 -3.83
CA VAL A 37 13.05 -0.31 -3.07
C VAL A 37 13.13 -1.60 -3.87
N ASP A 38 12.72 -1.62 -5.13
CA ASP A 38 12.75 -2.80 -5.99
C ASP A 38 12.21 -4.05 -5.28
N PRO A 39 10.94 -4.04 -4.87
CA PRO A 39 10.37 -5.12 -4.06
C PRO A 39 10.17 -6.40 -4.87
N ILE A 40 10.07 -7.51 -4.16
CA ILE A 40 9.66 -8.79 -4.75
C ILE A 40 8.18 -8.75 -5.12
N ARG A 41 7.36 -8.13 -4.24
CA ARG A 41 5.91 -8.11 -4.41
C ARG A 41 5.33 -6.95 -3.62
N VAL A 42 4.22 -6.39 -4.11
CA VAL A 42 3.40 -5.43 -3.37
C VAL A 42 1.97 -5.95 -3.34
N VAL A 43 1.39 -6.00 -2.14
CA VAL A 43 0.04 -6.50 -1.92
C VAL A 43 -0.84 -5.36 -1.42
N LEU A 44 -1.92 -5.10 -2.13
CA LEU A 44 -2.97 -4.17 -1.68
C LEU A 44 -3.93 -4.95 -0.80
N PHE A 45 -4.22 -4.43 0.39
CA PHE A 45 -5.17 -5.06 1.30
C PHE A 45 -6.07 -4.00 1.95
N GLY A 46 -6.93 -4.42 2.86
CA GLY A 46 -7.85 -3.51 3.53
C GLY A 46 -9.03 -3.09 2.67
N SER A 47 -9.66 -1.97 3.01
CA SER A 47 -10.92 -1.54 2.41
C SER A 47 -10.82 -1.25 0.91
N VAL A 48 -9.72 -0.67 0.45
CA VAL A 48 -9.54 -0.39 -0.99
C VAL A 48 -9.47 -1.68 -1.79
N ALA A 49 -8.78 -2.70 -1.28
CA ALA A 49 -8.70 -4.01 -1.93
C ALA A 49 -10.07 -4.69 -2.02
N ARG A 50 -10.89 -4.54 -0.96
CA ARG A 50 -12.24 -5.10 -0.93
C ARG A 50 -13.24 -4.29 -1.76
N GLY A 51 -12.92 -3.04 -2.08
CA GLY A 51 -13.83 -2.16 -2.79
C GLY A 51 -14.88 -1.48 -1.91
N ASP A 52 -14.73 -1.56 -0.59
CA ASP A 52 -15.66 -0.97 0.38
C ASP A 52 -15.09 0.25 1.12
N ASP A 53 -14.07 0.88 0.54
CA ASP A 53 -13.47 2.07 1.12
C ASP A 53 -14.47 3.22 1.21
N GLY A 54 -14.41 3.91 2.35
CA GLY A 54 -15.26 5.07 2.66
C GLY A 54 -14.46 6.36 2.69
N PRO A 55 -15.10 7.45 3.18
CA PRO A 55 -14.46 8.78 3.21
C PRO A 55 -13.20 8.86 4.05
N ASP A 56 -13.08 8.02 5.07
CA ASP A 56 -11.95 8.04 6.01
C ASP A 56 -10.98 6.88 5.82
N SER A 57 -11.09 6.17 4.71
CA SER A 57 -10.23 5.02 4.43
C SER A 57 -8.82 5.44 4.01
N ASP A 58 -7.87 4.51 4.20
CA ASP A 58 -6.50 4.64 3.76
C ASP A 58 -6.21 3.58 2.68
N ILE A 59 -5.18 3.81 1.90
CA ILE A 59 -4.60 2.79 1.04
C ILE A 59 -3.64 1.98 1.90
N ASP A 60 -3.85 0.66 1.98
CA ASP A 60 -3.00 -0.24 2.76
C ASP A 60 -2.18 -1.12 1.84
N LEU A 61 -0.86 -1.00 1.91
CA LEU A 61 0.07 -1.76 1.08
C LEU A 61 1.05 -2.54 1.94
N MET A 62 1.21 -3.82 1.63
CA MET A 62 2.30 -4.65 2.15
C MET A 62 3.39 -4.73 1.07
N VAL A 63 4.59 -4.28 1.42
CA VAL A 63 5.74 -4.28 0.53
C VAL A 63 6.67 -5.41 0.94
N VAL A 64 6.82 -6.40 0.08
CA VAL A 64 7.64 -7.58 0.35
C VAL A 64 9.00 -7.42 -0.33
N LEU A 65 10.05 -7.28 0.47
CA LEU A 65 11.42 -7.18 0.00
C LEU A 65 12.08 -8.56 -0.02
N ALA A 66 13.24 -8.68 -0.68
CA ALA A 66 13.94 -9.95 -0.77
C ALA A 66 14.42 -10.43 0.61
N SER A 67 15.05 -9.54 1.37
CA SER A 67 15.55 -9.82 2.71
C SER A 67 15.78 -8.50 3.45
N ILE A 68 15.35 -8.42 4.69
CA ILE A 68 15.61 -7.28 5.56
C ILE A 68 15.98 -7.76 6.96
N ASP A 69 16.62 -6.89 7.72
CA ASP A 69 16.67 -7.05 9.17
C ASP A 69 15.30 -6.60 9.69
N TYR A 70 14.48 -7.55 10.10
CA TYR A 70 13.09 -7.30 10.48
C TYR A 70 12.96 -6.32 11.65
N SER A 71 13.98 -6.24 12.51
CA SER A 71 14.01 -5.28 13.61
C SER A 71 14.06 -3.82 13.11
N LYS A 72 14.50 -3.61 11.86
CA LYS A 72 14.60 -2.29 11.23
C LYS A 72 13.42 -1.95 10.33
N ARG A 73 12.39 -2.81 10.28
CA ARG A 73 11.28 -2.62 9.35
C ARG A 73 10.57 -1.27 9.51
N ARG A 74 10.45 -0.78 10.73
CA ARG A 74 9.79 0.52 10.98
C ARG A 74 10.58 1.69 10.42
N GLU A 75 11.90 1.61 10.46
CA GLU A 75 12.77 2.63 9.86
C GLU A 75 12.61 2.63 8.34
N ILE A 76 12.58 1.43 7.74
CA ILE A 76 12.39 1.26 6.29
C ILE A 76 11.01 1.79 5.89
N GLU A 77 9.97 1.47 6.65
CA GLU A 77 8.61 1.97 6.42
C GLU A 77 8.56 3.49 6.43
N ALA A 78 9.21 4.11 7.42
CA ALA A 78 9.23 5.57 7.54
C ALA A 78 9.98 6.22 6.38
N GLU A 79 11.13 5.69 6.00
CA GLU A 79 11.91 6.19 4.87
C GLU A 79 11.13 6.06 3.57
N LEU A 80 10.50 4.92 3.35
CA LEU A 80 9.72 4.67 2.14
C LEU A 80 8.50 5.60 2.07
N SER A 81 7.79 5.75 3.18
CA SER A 81 6.64 6.66 3.25
C SER A 81 7.05 8.11 2.95
N GLY A 82 8.24 8.52 3.40
CA GLY A 82 8.76 9.86 3.12
C GLY A 82 9.23 10.03 1.67
N ALA A 83 9.64 8.95 1.01
CA ALA A 83 10.15 9.00 -0.36
C ALA A 83 9.04 8.94 -1.41
N VAL A 84 7.88 8.35 -1.06
CA VAL A 84 6.76 8.21 -1.99
C VAL A 84 5.93 9.48 -1.98
N HIS A 85 5.82 10.11 -3.14
CA HIS A 85 5.00 11.32 -3.33
C HIS A 85 3.59 10.93 -3.74
N HIS A 86 2.63 11.19 -2.86
CA HIS A 86 1.24 10.84 -3.09
C HIS A 86 0.30 11.90 -2.54
N GLY A 87 -0.91 11.95 -3.07
CA GLY A 87 -1.94 12.88 -2.63
C GLY A 87 -3.05 12.25 -1.80
N ALA A 88 -2.84 11.05 -1.27
CA ALA A 88 -3.86 10.28 -0.58
C ALA A 88 -3.30 9.63 0.69
N PRO A 89 -4.14 9.31 1.69
CA PRO A 89 -3.71 8.60 2.89
C PRO A 89 -3.17 7.22 2.54
N LEU A 90 -1.97 6.92 3.02
CA LEU A 90 -1.25 5.70 2.68
C LEU A 90 -0.62 5.11 3.93
N GLN A 91 -0.84 3.82 4.13
CA GLN A 91 -0.14 3.04 5.16
C GLN A 91 0.68 1.96 4.47
N ILE A 92 1.99 2.00 4.69
CA ILE A 92 2.93 1.03 4.15
C ILE A 92 3.37 0.11 5.27
N PHE A 93 3.31 -1.18 4.99
CA PHE A 93 3.82 -2.22 5.86
C PHE A 93 4.92 -2.98 5.12
N VAL A 94 6.15 -2.95 5.66
CA VAL A 94 7.31 -3.57 5.02
C VAL A 94 7.63 -4.90 5.68
N THR A 95 7.90 -5.91 4.86
CA THR A 95 8.29 -7.24 5.30
C THR A 95 9.23 -7.87 4.27
N ASP A 96 9.58 -9.13 4.46
CA ASP A 96 10.38 -9.87 3.49
C ASP A 96 9.79 -11.25 3.22
N THR A 97 10.37 -11.95 2.26
CA THR A 97 9.92 -13.28 1.83
C THR A 97 9.93 -14.27 2.99
N ARG A 98 10.94 -14.22 3.84
CA ARG A 98 11.09 -15.14 4.98
C ARG A 98 9.98 -14.91 6.00
N GLU A 99 9.72 -13.67 6.37
CA GLU A 99 8.68 -13.34 7.33
C GLU A 99 7.28 -13.66 6.81
N CYS A 100 7.05 -13.47 5.51
CA CYS A 100 5.80 -13.89 4.88
C CYS A 100 5.59 -15.40 5.05
N ALA A 101 6.61 -16.21 4.78
CA ALA A 101 6.52 -17.66 4.94
C ALA A 101 6.30 -18.07 6.39
N ARG A 102 6.99 -17.41 7.34
CA ARG A 102 6.89 -17.73 8.77
C ARG A 102 5.54 -17.37 9.36
N ARG A 103 4.96 -16.24 8.96
CA ARG A 103 3.82 -15.63 9.66
C ARG A 103 2.51 -15.69 8.91
N ARG A 104 2.48 -16.25 7.71
CA ARG A 104 1.27 -16.30 6.89
C ARG A 104 0.08 -16.98 7.59
N ASP A 105 0.35 -17.96 8.45
CA ASP A 105 -0.68 -18.71 9.14
C ASP A 105 -0.84 -18.31 10.61
N VAL A 106 -0.13 -17.26 11.05
CA VAL A 106 -0.20 -16.77 12.42
C VAL A 106 -1.32 -15.74 12.52
N ILE A 107 -2.45 -16.15 13.10
CA ILE A 107 -3.59 -15.26 13.34
C ILE A 107 -3.14 -14.14 14.27
N GLY A 108 -3.50 -12.90 13.91
CA GLY A 108 -3.09 -11.71 14.67
C GLY A 108 -1.77 -11.11 14.21
N SER A 109 -1.02 -11.80 13.34
CA SER A 109 0.14 -11.18 12.71
C SER A 109 -0.32 -10.22 11.61
N MET A 110 0.54 -9.27 11.26
CA MET A 110 0.26 -8.33 10.18
C MET A 110 0.27 -8.99 8.80
N HIS A 111 0.69 -10.26 8.71
CA HIS A 111 0.79 -11.02 7.47
C HIS A 111 -0.47 -11.83 7.16
N TYR A 112 -1.24 -12.17 8.20
CA TYR A 112 -2.34 -13.13 8.08
C TYR A 112 -3.40 -12.69 7.06
N TRP A 113 -4.03 -11.54 7.29
CA TRP A 113 -5.10 -11.06 6.42
C TRP A 113 -4.59 -10.56 5.07
N PRO A 114 -3.51 -9.78 4.98
CA PRO A 114 -3.00 -9.36 3.67
C PRO A 114 -2.67 -10.51 2.74
N LEU A 115 -2.08 -11.60 3.24
CA LEU A 115 -1.73 -12.74 2.41
C LEU A 115 -2.93 -13.61 2.03
N ARG A 116 -4.04 -13.50 2.74
CA ARG A 116 -5.28 -14.25 2.43
C ARG A 116 -6.27 -13.47 1.59
N GLU A 117 -6.50 -12.22 1.93
CA GLU A 117 -7.54 -11.39 1.32
C GLU A 117 -6.99 -10.29 0.42
N GLY A 118 -5.69 -10.03 0.49
CA GLY A 118 -5.06 -9.00 -0.31
C GLY A 118 -4.95 -9.38 -1.77
N ARG A 119 -4.73 -8.37 -2.60
CA ARG A 119 -4.53 -8.53 -4.02
C ARG A 119 -3.11 -8.10 -4.38
N THR A 120 -2.37 -8.97 -5.05
CA THR A 120 -1.04 -8.62 -5.56
C THR A 120 -1.20 -7.59 -6.67
N VAL A 121 -0.61 -6.41 -6.47
CA VAL A 121 -0.65 -5.30 -7.44
C VAL A 121 0.67 -5.12 -8.17
N TYR A 122 1.72 -5.78 -7.70
CA TYR A 122 3.02 -5.84 -8.36
C TYR A 122 3.75 -7.11 -7.94
N GLU A 123 4.39 -7.74 -8.90
CA GLU A 123 5.25 -8.90 -8.65
C GLU A 123 6.44 -8.81 -9.59
N ARG A 124 7.65 -8.93 -9.02
CA ARG A 124 8.87 -8.89 -9.81
C ARG A 124 8.94 -10.11 -10.74
N ALA A 125 9.28 -9.88 -11.99
CA ALA A 125 9.51 -10.97 -12.93
C ALA A 125 10.67 -11.85 -12.47
N ALA A 126 10.49 -13.16 -12.62
CA ALA A 126 11.51 -14.14 -12.24
C ALA A 126 12.74 -14.04 -13.19
#